data_472ed6494cc056b49babe84af68049b7
#
_entry.id   472ed6494cc056b49babe84af68049b7
#
_cell.length_a   1.000
_cell.length_b   1.000
_cell.length_c   1.000
_cell.angle_alpha   90.00
_cell.angle_beta   90.00
_cell.angle_gamma   90.00
#
_symmetry.space_group_name_H-M   'P 1'
#
loop_
_entity.id
_entity.type
_entity.pdbx_description
1 polymer ?
#
loop_
_entity_poly.entity_id
_entity_poly.type
_entity_poly.pdbx_seq_one_letter_code
_entity_poly.pdbx_strand_id
1 'polypeptide(L)'
;MFVMKSDKDNSQKRYLNGHRIIVSLVLCLFGLCLVFAMGAPRGRAAKKGKKDSRVYLIHSDELKYDQWGQVPGAQIVKGSVHFSNDGAHLWCDSAYFFQEQNSVEAFGHVRFKQGDTLSLTCDYGQYDGQAQMMRARHNVVLKHRQQTLYTDSLDYDRIYENAYFFEGGKLVDGDDVLVSDWGEYNTQTREAAFFYNVRMRSKNDVVDTDTLFYDTRESVAHVTGPSKITSGDNVINTSDAWLNSKTDRSQLFGRSTIVNKEKSITGDSLYHDSKTGQNDGYGNVIYTDTLNKNALYGDRVSYNEQTGYGFATQRALLKDYSQQDTLYVHADTLKLFTYNIDTDSVYRVVHGYPHVKAYRPDVQAVCDSMVFCSLDSCLTLYRDPVAWSGERQILGEQMKIYMNDSTVRQAQVIEQALSVEKVDDDNHYNQVSSRLMDAFFVDGAVRRVVATGNVKTIFYPQDSKDSSLTGLNYLETDTLRMFMTPQRQLERIWTSRASGTMYPITQIPPQKYRLEEFAWFEELRPTGPDDVFLWRGKGGDNKLKAVRRQEAPLQHIGSGGAGEDRP
;
A
#
# COMPACT_ATOMS: atom_id res chain seq x y z
N MET A 1 -28.69 -25.68 51.78
CA MET A 1 -29.98 -25.15 51.37
C MET A 1 -29.99 -23.64 51.61
N PHE A 2 -29.48 -22.91 50.63
CA PHE A 2 -29.83 -21.47 50.41
C PHE A 2 -29.43 -21.16 48.97
N VAL A 3 -30.44 -20.75 48.23
CA VAL A 3 -30.38 -20.47 46.80
C VAL A 3 -29.89 -19.03 46.60
N MET A 4 -28.83 -18.81 45.86
CA MET A 4 -28.49 -17.50 45.32
C MET A 4 -29.00 -17.40 43.88
N LYS A 5 -29.98 -16.54 43.68
CA LYS A 5 -30.52 -16.13 42.37
C LYS A 5 -29.50 -15.33 41.57
N SER A 6 -29.33 -15.69 40.35
CA SER A 6 -28.46 -15.08 39.36
C SER A 6 -29.05 -13.78 38.83
N ASP A 7 -28.31 -12.70 39.01
CA ASP A 7 -28.52 -11.37 38.36
C ASP A 7 -27.92 -11.32 36.94
N LYS A 8 -28.44 -12.15 36.03
CA LYS A 8 -28.00 -12.10 34.62
C LYS A 8 -28.99 -11.44 33.64
N ASP A 9 -30.10 -10.90 34.14
CA ASP A 9 -31.22 -10.49 33.27
C ASP A 9 -31.30 -8.97 33.01
N ASN A 10 -30.42 -8.16 33.63
CA ASN A 10 -30.48 -6.68 33.48
C ASN A 10 -29.46 -6.08 32.52
N SER A 11 -28.47 -6.85 32.06
CA SER A 11 -27.50 -6.34 31.09
C SER A 11 -27.97 -6.52 29.63
N GLN A 12 -28.72 -7.57 29.34
CA GLN A 12 -29.25 -7.80 27.98
C GLN A 12 -30.39 -6.83 27.62
N LYS A 13 -31.20 -6.39 28.57
CA LYS A 13 -32.28 -5.41 28.31
C LYS A 13 -31.76 -3.99 28.04
N ARG A 14 -30.58 -3.62 28.57
CA ARG A 14 -29.94 -2.35 28.23
C ARG A 14 -29.30 -2.34 26.84
N TYR A 15 -28.74 -3.46 26.39
CA TYR A 15 -28.18 -3.60 25.04
C TYR A 15 -29.25 -3.59 23.94
N LEU A 16 -30.39 -4.23 24.17
CA LEU A 16 -31.51 -4.26 23.21
C LEU A 16 -32.20 -2.89 23.03
N ASN A 17 -32.24 -2.07 24.08
CA ASN A 17 -32.82 -0.72 23.98
C ASN A 17 -31.85 0.27 23.28
N GLY A 18 -30.54 0.11 23.41
CA GLY A 18 -29.56 0.92 22.69
C GLY A 18 -29.61 0.69 21.17
N HIS A 19 -29.71 -0.55 20.73
CA HIS A 19 -29.84 -0.89 19.30
C HIS A 19 -31.16 -0.41 18.68
N ARG A 20 -32.26 -0.43 19.43
CA ARG A 20 -33.55 0.10 18.94
C ARG A 20 -33.55 1.62 18.76
N ILE A 21 -32.85 2.35 19.60
CA ILE A 21 -32.72 3.81 19.48
C ILE A 21 -31.81 4.17 18.28
N ILE A 22 -30.71 3.44 18.06
CA ILE A 22 -29.79 3.68 16.92
C ILE A 22 -30.48 3.33 15.59
N VAL A 23 -31.18 2.21 15.51
CA VAL A 23 -31.91 1.82 14.30
C VAL A 23 -33.07 2.79 14.00
N SER A 24 -33.73 3.31 15.05
CA SER A 24 -34.79 4.32 14.88
C SER A 24 -34.23 5.68 14.40
N LEU A 25 -33.03 6.08 14.88
CA LEU A 25 -32.35 7.31 14.47
C LEU A 25 -31.83 7.23 13.04
N VAL A 26 -31.30 6.06 12.61
CA VAL A 26 -30.87 5.82 11.23
C VAL A 26 -32.04 5.78 10.27
N LEU A 27 -33.19 5.20 10.65
CA LEU A 27 -34.42 5.22 9.85
C LEU A 27 -35.04 6.63 9.75
N CYS A 28 -34.94 7.46 10.80
CA CYS A 28 -35.37 8.85 10.73
C CYS A 28 -34.47 9.71 9.83
N LEU A 29 -33.14 9.46 9.82
CA LEU A 29 -32.20 10.14 8.91
C LEU A 29 -32.45 9.76 7.44
N PHE A 30 -32.75 8.49 7.13
CA PHE A 30 -33.16 8.05 5.80
C PHE A 30 -34.54 8.60 5.38
N GLY A 31 -35.47 8.72 6.31
CA GLY A 31 -36.75 9.36 6.07
C GLY A 31 -36.63 10.87 5.80
N LEU A 32 -35.72 11.59 6.47
CA LEU A 32 -35.47 13.00 6.22
C LEU A 32 -34.83 13.27 4.86
N CYS A 33 -33.93 12.40 4.40
CA CYS A 33 -33.33 12.51 3.06
C CYS A 33 -34.38 12.29 1.93
N LEU A 34 -35.39 11.42 2.14
CA LEU A 34 -36.45 11.20 1.17
C LEU A 34 -37.44 12.37 1.11
N VAL A 35 -37.68 13.09 2.20
CA VAL A 35 -38.56 14.27 2.21
C VAL A 35 -37.90 15.48 1.57
N PHE A 36 -36.57 15.65 1.66
CA PHE A 36 -35.86 16.70 0.94
C PHE A 36 -35.70 16.44 -0.56
N ALA A 37 -35.78 15.19 -1.01
CA ALA A 37 -35.77 14.87 -2.45
C ALA A 37 -37.13 15.16 -3.15
N MET A 38 -38.21 15.40 -2.39
CA MET A 38 -39.52 15.72 -2.96
C MET A 38 -39.84 17.22 -3.04
N GLY A 39 -38.94 18.10 -2.61
CA GLY A 39 -39.11 19.56 -2.54
C GLY A 39 -38.41 20.39 -3.62
N ALA A 40 -37.80 19.78 -4.65
CA ALA A 40 -37.38 20.56 -5.81
C ALA A 40 -38.62 21.07 -6.57
N PRO A 41 -38.77 22.38 -6.83
CA PRO A 41 -39.84 22.86 -7.67
C PRO A 41 -39.69 22.15 -9.03
N ARG A 42 -40.66 21.32 -9.38
CA ARG A 42 -40.82 20.85 -10.74
C ARG A 42 -40.96 22.08 -11.60
N GLY A 43 -39.86 22.58 -12.13
CA GLY A 43 -39.88 23.46 -13.27
C GLY A 43 -40.82 22.80 -14.26
N ARG A 44 -41.90 23.50 -14.64
CA ARG A 44 -42.74 23.10 -15.76
C ARG A 44 -41.77 22.76 -16.88
N ALA A 45 -41.62 21.45 -17.16
CA ALA A 45 -41.00 21.03 -18.40
C ALA A 45 -41.77 21.78 -19.49
N ALA A 46 -41.13 22.72 -20.13
CA ALA A 46 -41.69 23.33 -21.33
C ALA A 46 -42.11 22.13 -22.17
N LYS A 47 -43.38 22.04 -22.53
CA LYS A 47 -43.87 21.10 -23.54
C LYS A 47 -42.98 21.37 -24.76
N LYS A 48 -41.89 20.57 -24.96
CA LYS A 48 -41.23 20.49 -26.26
C LYS A 48 -42.36 20.22 -27.23
N GLY A 49 -42.63 21.17 -28.12
CA GLY A 49 -43.62 20.97 -29.17
C GLY A 49 -43.33 19.62 -29.81
N LYS A 50 -44.41 18.90 -30.18
CA LYS A 50 -44.30 17.60 -30.84
C LYS A 50 -43.39 17.83 -32.05
N LYS A 51 -42.11 17.46 -31.94
CA LYS A 51 -41.13 17.56 -33.04
C LYS A 51 -41.67 16.66 -34.15
N ASP A 52 -41.61 17.16 -35.39
CA ASP A 52 -42.03 16.39 -36.55
C ASP A 52 -41.04 15.26 -36.77
N SER A 53 -41.41 14.04 -36.41
CA SER A 53 -40.56 12.85 -36.53
C SER A 53 -40.54 12.29 -37.97
N ARG A 54 -41.13 12.98 -38.94
CA ARG A 54 -41.18 12.50 -40.31
C ARG A 54 -39.82 12.62 -41.01
N VAL A 55 -39.50 11.58 -41.77
CA VAL A 55 -38.38 11.59 -42.71
C VAL A 55 -38.81 12.22 -44.01
N TYR A 56 -38.04 13.19 -44.46
CA TYR A 56 -38.28 13.92 -45.73
C TYR A 56 -37.16 13.58 -46.72
N LEU A 57 -37.55 13.19 -47.94
CA LEU A 57 -36.66 13.13 -49.09
C LEU A 57 -36.39 14.55 -49.54
N ILE A 58 -35.13 14.99 -49.48
CA ILE A 58 -34.70 16.33 -49.88
C ILE A 58 -34.22 16.34 -51.33
N HIS A 59 -33.49 15.27 -51.73
CA HIS A 59 -32.92 15.16 -53.08
C HIS A 59 -32.77 13.71 -53.51
N SER A 60 -32.97 13.41 -54.79
CA SER A 60 -32.52 12.21 -55.50
C SER A 60 -32.53 12.53 -57.00
N ASP A 61 -31.66 11.87 -57.79
CA ASP A 61 -31.64 12.07 -59.25
C ASP A 61 -32.75 11.26 -59.92
N GLU A 62 -33.09 10.08 -59.33
CA GLU A 62 -34.17 9.19 -59.82
C GLU A 62 -35.07 8.77 -58.67
N LEU A 63 -36.42 8.72 -58.93
CA LEU A 63 -37.40 8.16 -58.04
C LEU A 63 -38.35 7.25 -58.80
N LYS A 64 -38.48 6.00 -58.36
CA LYS A 64 -39.38 5.01 -58.91
C LYS A 64 -40.26 4.46 -57.81
N TYR A 65 -41.55 4.40 -58.05
CA TYR A 65 -42.52 3.69 -57.20
C TYR A 65 -43.20 2.61 -58.00
N ASP A 66 -43.18 1.37 -57.47
CA ASP A 66 -43.85 0.22 -58.10
C ASP A 66 -44.52 -0.58 -56.99
N GLN A 67 -45.85 -0.50 -56.96
CA GLN A 67 -46.66 -1.14 -55.93
C GLN A 67 -46.55 -2.67 -55.93
N TRP A 68 -46.22 -3.25 -57.07
CA TRP A 68 -46.09 -4.70 -57.30
C TRP A 68 -44.67 -5.14 -57.64
N GLY A 69 -43.71 -4.27 -57.42
CA GLY A 69 -42.31 -4.52 -57.71
C GLY A 69 -41.61 -5.42 -56.68
N GLN A 70 -40.26 -5.50 -56.78
CA GLN A 70 -39.43 -6.36 -55.92
C GLN A 70 -39.50 -5.99 -54.43
N VAL A 71 -39.75 -4.71 -54.11
CA VAL A 71 -39.89 -4.19 -52.74
C VAL A 71 -41.25 -3.43 -52.63
N PRO A 72 -42.34 -4.14 -52.34
CA PRO A 72 -43.68 -3.54 -52.28
C PRO A 72 -43.76 -2.43 -51.21
N GLY A 73 -44.39 -1.30 -51.59
CA GLY A 73 -44.57 -0.16 -50.67
C GLY A 73 -43.39 0.77 -50.53
N ALA A 74 -42.23 0.47 -51.12
CA ALA A 74 -41.06 1.32 -51.12
C ALA A 74 -41.01 2.26 -52.32
N GLN A 75 -40.59 3.50 -52.13
CA GLN A 75 -40.08 4.38 -53.17
C GLN A 75 -38.58 4.05 -53.35
N ILE A 76 -38.17 3.67 -54.54
CA ILE A 76 -36.78 3.38 -54.88
C ILE A 76 -36.19 4.70 -55.39
N VAL A 77 -35.17 5.21 -54.66
CA VAL A 77 -34.49 6.45 -55.00
C VAL A 77 -33.02 6.17 -55.28
N LYS A 78 -32.45 6.85 -56.26
CA LYS A 78 -31.06 6.66 -56.70
C LYS A 78 -30.41 7.99 -57.07
N GLY A 79 -29.11 8.05 -56.90
CA GLY A 79 -28.23 9.15 -57.26
C GLY A 79 -28.33 10.31 -56.27
N SER A 80 -27.20 10.68 -55.65
CA SER A 80 -27.04 11.79 -54.69
C SER A 80 -28.18 11.92 -53.68
N VAL A 81 -28.63 10.77 -53.17
CA VAL A 81 -29.84 10.69 -52.29
C VAL A 81 -29.57 11.42 -50.97
N HIS A 82 -30.52 12.29 -50.59
CA HIS A 82 -30.47 13.04 -49.34
C HIS A 82 -31.82 13.03 -48.61
N PHE A 83 -31.78 12.55 -47.34
CA PHE A 83 -32.93 12.61 -46.42
C PHE A 83 -32.67 13.55 -45.25
N SER A 84 -33.71 14.10 -44.68
CA SER A 84 -33.63 14.88 -43.44
C SER A 84 -34.73 14.47 -42.45
N ASN A 85 -34.37 14.46 -41.17
CA ASN A 85 -35.31 14.23 -40.07
C ASN A 85 -34.85 14.97 -38.82
N ASP A 86 -35.63 15.96 -38.38
CA ASP A 86 -35.39 16.71 -37.14
C ASP A 86 -33.93 17.09 -36.89
N GLY A 87 -33.29 17.79 -37.87
CA GLY A 87 -31.92 18.24 -37.78
C GLY A 87 -30.84 17.15 -37.99
N ALA A 88 -31.26 15.92 -38.26
CA ALA A 88 -30.37 14.89 -38.77
C ALA A 88 -30.46 14.80 -40.31
N HIS A 89 -29.38 14.43 -40.96
CA HIS A 89 -29.27 14.27 -42.37
C HIS A 89 -28.63 12.94 -42.74
N LEU A 90 -29.18 12.26 -43.76
CA LEU A 90 -28.66 11.00 -44.27
C LEU A 90 -28.46 11.12 -45.78
N TRP A 91 -27.24 10.79 -46.25
CA TRP A 91 -26.89 10.74 -47.68
C TRP A 91 -26.45 9.30 -48.02
N CYS A 92 -26.75 8.89 -49.27
CA CYS A 92 -26.35 7.59 -49.79
C CYS A 92 -26.42 7.54 -51.33
N ASP A 93 -25.96 6.48 -51.95
CA ASP A 93 -26.02 6.30 -53.39
C ASP A 93 -27.43 5.90 -53.85
N SER A 94 -28.09 5.04 -53.07
CA SER A 94 -29.47 4.59 -53.35
C SER A 94 -30.17 4.21 -52.07
N ALA A 95 -31.53 4.23 -52.07
CA ALA A 95 -32.30 3.86 -50.90
C ALA A 95 -33.70 3.31 -51.28
N TYR A 96 -34.23 2.52 -50.35
CA TYR A 96 -35.67 2.21 -50.26
C TYR A 96 -36.30 3.12 -49.24
N PHE A 97 -37.26 3.97 -49.65
CA PHE A 97 -37.96 4.89 -48.78
C PHE A 97 -39.40 4.39 -48.54
N PHE A 98 -39.68 4.00 -47.29
CA PHE A 98 -40.99 3.53 -46.86
C PHE A 98 -41.72 4.70 -46.17
N GLN A 99 -42.41 5.51 -46.96
CA GLN A 99 -43.03 6.76 -46.48
C GLN A 99 -44.08 6.51 -45.40
N GLU A 100 -44.91 5.45 -45.54
CA GLU A 100 -45.94 5.09 -44.56
C GLU A 100 -45.34 4.60 -43.25
N GLN A 101 -44.24 3.87 -43.29
CA GLN A 101 -43.50 3.35 -42.14
C GLN A 101 -42.52 4.38 -41.57
N ASN A 102 -42.37 5.51 -42.23
CA ASN A 102 -41.42 6.57 -41.87
C ASN A 102 -39.98 6.07 -41.74
N SER A 103 -39.52 5.16 -42.64
CA SER A 103 -38.22 4.50 -42.58
C SER A 103 -37.50 4.51 -43.90
N VAL A 104 -36.17 4.42 -43.83
CA VAL A 104 -35.25 4.40 -44.97
C VAL A 104 -34.28 3.24 -44.84
N GLU A 105 -34.07 2.48 -45.91
CA GLU A 105 -32.93 1.57 -46.07
C GLU A 105 -31.97 2.15 -47.10
N ALA A 106 -30.78 2.50 -46.70
CA ALA A 106 -29.77 3.22 -47.46
C ALA A 106 -28.61 2.30 -47.87
N PHE A 107 -28.16 2.42 -49.12
CA PHE A 107 -27.12 1.58 -49.68
C PHE A 107 -26.03 2.44 -50.35
N GLY A 108 -24.79 2.05 -50.14
CA GLY A 108 -23.62 2.67 -50.74
C GLY A 108 -23.28 4.05 -50.15
N HIS A 109 -22.05 4.22 -49.70
CA HIS A 109 -21.48 5.47 -49.16
C HIS A 109 -22.42 6.19 -48.20
N VAL A 110 -23.10 5.41 -47.34
CA VAL A 110 -24.06 5.96 -46.37
C VAL A 110 -23.36 6.89 -45.42
N ARG A 111 -23.86 8.10 -45.28
CA ARG A 111 -23.36 9.12 -44.34
C ARG A 111 -24.53 9.74 -43.58
N PHE A 112 -24.49 9.60 -42.27
CA PHE A 112 -25.45 10.20 -41.35
C PHE A 112 -24.77 11.31 -40.55
N LYS A 113 -25.44 12.45 -40.37
CA LYS A 113 -24.97 13.57 -39.54
C LYS A 113 -26.07 14.05 -38.62
N GLN A 114 -25.69 14.36 -37.35
CA GLN A 114 -26.54 15.02 -36.38
C GLN A 114 -25.80 16.21 -35.77
N GLY A 115 -26.27 17.42 -36.05
CA GLY A 115 -25.57 18.63 -35.69
C GLY A 115 -24.17 18.72 -36.33
N ASP A 116 -23.28 19.49 -35.67
CA ASP A 116 -21.91 19.71 -36.17
C ASP A 116 -20.87 18.73 -35.58
N THR A 117 -21.24 18.00 -34.54
CA THR A 117 -20.29 17.21 -33.75
C THR A 117 -20.33 15.72 -34.01
N LEU A 118 -21.43 15.20 -34.58
CA LEU A 118 -21.62 13.77 -34.81
C LEU A 118 -21.75 13.45 -36.29
N SER A 119 -20.93 12.51 -36.77
CA SER A 119 -21.07 11.91 -38.11
C SER A 119 -20.84 10.41 -38.03
N LEU A 120 -21.63 9.67 -38.80
CA LEU A 120 -21.53 8.22 -38.95
C LEU A 120 -21.46 7.89 -40.44
N THR A 121 -20.56 6.99 -40.82
CA THR A 121 -20.43 6.47 -42.19
C THR A 121 -20.47 4.94 -42.16
N CYS A 122 -21.07 4.32 -43.19
CA CYS A 122 -21.16 2.86 -43.35
C CYS A 122 -21.51 2.51 -44.78
N ASP A 123 -21.51 1.21 -45.13
CA ASP A 123 -21.92 0.72 -46.47
C ASP A 123 -23.42 0.48 -46.56
N TYR A 124 -24.06 0.08 -45.43
CA TYR A 124 -25.49 -0.13 -45.35
C TYR A 124 -26.03 0.56 -44.09
N GLY A 125 -27.18 1.24 -44.22
CA GLY A 125 -27.83 1.92 -43.12
C GLY A 125 -29.36 1.79 -43.16
N GLN A 126 -29.98 1.52 -42.03
CA GLN A 126 -31.41 1.55 -41.84
C GLN A 126 -31.77 2.64 -40.83
N TYR A 127 -32.61 3.58 -41.22
CA TYR A 127 -33.10 4.63 -40.35
C TYR A 127 -34.60 4.52 -40.12
N ASP A 128 -34.99 4.41 -38.86
CA ASP A 128 -36.41 4.44 -38.41
C ASP A 128 -36.70 5.81 -37.81
N GLY A 129 -37.53 6.60 -38.49
CA GLY A 129 -37.86 7.95 -38.06
C GLY A 129 -38.89 7.97 -36.88
N GLN A 130 -39.63 6.89 -36.62
CA GLN A 130 -40.52 6.81 -35.46
C GLN A 130 -39.73 6.51 -34.19
N ALA A 131 -38.86 5.49 -34.27
CA ALA A 131 -37.96 5.11 -33.17
C ALA A 131 -36.78 6.06 -33.03
N GLN A 132 -36.49 6.87 -34.06
CA GLN A 132 -35.27 7.72 -34.17
C GLN A 132 -34.00 6.90 -34.02
N MET A 133 -33.98 5.71 -34.60
CA MET A 133 -32.91 4.72 -34.53
C MET A 133 -32.21 4.61 -35.87
N MET A 134 -30.87 4.76 -35.89
CA MET A 134 -30.02 4.48 -37.03
C MET A 134 -29.26 3.16 -36.80
N ARG A 135 -29.47 2.18 -37.66
CA ARG A 135 -28.71 0.92 -37.69
C ARG A 135 -27.73 0.97 -38.83
N ALA A 136 -26.45 0.88 -38.52
CA ALA A 136 -25.34 0.92 -39.49
C ALA A 136 -24.62 -0.43 -39.53
N ARG A 137 -24.28 -0.90 -40.73
CA ARG A 137 -23.60 -2.18 -40.94
C ARG A 137 -22.50 -2.01 -41.99
N HIS A 138 -21.44 -2.77 -41.80
CA HIS A 138 -20.27 -2.85 -42.63
C HIS A 138 -19.46 -1.55 -42.72
N ASN A 139 -18.20 -1.63 -42.34
CA ASN A 139 -17.24 -0.52 -42.35
C ASN A 139 -17.75 0.73 -41.61
N VAL A 140 -18.36 0.54 -40.44
CA VAL A 140 -18.99 1.61 -39.67
C VAL A 140 -17.93 2.46 -38.98
N VAL A 141 -17.99 3.78 -39.19
CA VAL A 141 -17.17 4.76 -38.48
C VAL A 141 -18.05 5.84 -37.90
N LEU A 142 -18.14 5.90 -36.57
CA LEU A 142 -18.79 6.97 -35.82
C LEU A 142 -17.73 7.97 -35.33
N LYS A 143 -17.86 9.23 -35.75
CA LYS A 143 -17.04 10.33 -35.24
C LYS A 143 -17.88 11.25 -34.38
N HIS A 144 -17.42 11.49 -33.18
CA HIS A 144 -18.01 12.47 -32.28
C HIS A 144 -16.92 13.33 -31.66
N ARG A 145 -16.86 14.62 -32.06
CA ARG A 145 -15.78 15.53 -31.65
C ARG A 145 -14.40 15.00 -32.02
N GLN A 146 -13.59 14.62 -31.02
CA GLN A 146 -12.23 14.05 -31.19
C GLN A 146 -12.23 12.53 -31.18
N GLN A 147 -13.30 11.90 -30.68
CA GLN A 147 -13.42 10.46 -30.59
C GLN A 147 -13.83 9.85 -31.92
N THR A 148 -13.27 8.67 -32.23
CA THR A 148 -13.67 7.89 -33.39
C THR A 148 -13.87 6.45 -32.99
N LEU A 149 -15.07 5.92 -33.24
CA LEU A 149 -15.44 4.51 -33.01
C LEU A 149 -15.49 3.81 -34.37
N TYR A 150 -14.78 2.70 -34.51
CA TYR A 150 -14.75 1.78 -35.65
C TYR A 150 -15.41 0.47 -35.25
N THR A 151 -16.30 -0.06 -36.09
CA THR A 151 -16.97 -1.36 -35.88
C THR A 151 -17.60 -1.83 -37.18
N ASP A 152 -18.09 -3.06 -37.24
CA ASP A 152 -18.90 -3.55 -38.37
C ASP A 152 -20.40 -3.44 -38.13
N SER A 153 -20.82 -3.32 -36.87
CA SER A 153 -22.23 -3.28 -36.46
C SER A 153 -22.46 -2.21 -35.42
N LEU A 154 -23.30 -1.20 -35.72
CA LEU A 154 -23.63 -0.14 -34.77
C LEU A 154 -25.08 0.26 -34.88
N ASP A 155 -25.76 0.37 -33.72
CA ASP A 155 -27.07 0.95 -33.58
C ASP A 155 -26.95 2.27 -32.80
N TYR A 156 -27.42 3.38 -33.40
CA TYR A 156 -27.41 4.69 -32.75
C TYR A 156 -28.84 5.16 -32.44
N ASP A 157 -29.12 5.24 -31.15
CA ASP A 157 -30.36 5.78 -30.61
C ASP A 157 -30.24 7.30 -30.43
N ARG A 158 -31.01 8.07 -31.23
CA ARG A 158 -30.99 9.52 -31.18
C ARG A 158 -31.77 10.10 -30.00
N ILE A 159 -32.70 9.34 -29.41
CA ILE A 159 -33.47 9.80 -28.25
C ILE A 159 -32.61 9.84 -27.00
N TYR A 160 -31.81 8.77 -26.80
CA TYR A 160 -30.89 8.62 -25.67
C TYR A 160 -29.46 9.05 -26.00
N GLU A 161 -29.21 9.40 -27.28
CA GLU A 161 -27.89 9.78 -27.79
C GLU A 161 -26.81 8.71 -27.53
N ASN A 162 -27.20 7.43 -27.63
CA ASN A 162 -26.37 6.27 -27.31
C ASN A 162 -26.08 5.42 -28.56
N ALA A 163 -24.82 5.07 -28.74
CA ALA A 163 -24.33 4.19 -29.80
C ALA A 163 -23.99 2.82 -29.19
N TYR A 164 -24.51 1.75 -29.74
CA TYR A 164 -24.25 0.37 -29.34
C TYR A 164 -23.52 -0.37 -30.45
N PHE A 165 -22.44 -1.07 -30.12
CA PHE A 165 -21.73 -1.96 -31.06
C PHE A 165 -21.60 -3.37 -30.48
N PHE A 166 -21.65 -4.42 -31.31
CA PHE A 166 -21.75 -5.82 -30.83
C PHE A 166 -21.04 -6.86 -31.70
N GLU A 167 -20.22 -6.47 -32.63
CA GLU A 167 -19.39 -7.37 -33.44
C GLU A 167 -17.92 -6.90 -33.41
N GLY A 168 -17.46 -6.55 -32.19
CA GLY A 168 -16.19 -5.90 -31.98
C GLY A 168 -16.21 -4.40 -32.29
N GLY A 169 -15.51 -3.63 -31.48
CA GLY A 169 -15.36 -2.19 -31.66
C GLY A 169 -14.02 -1.66 -31.20
N LYS A 170 -13.60 -0.56 -31.82
CA LYS A 170 -12.38 0.16 -31.49
C LYS A 170 -12.67 1.64 -31.33
N LEU A 171 -12.60 2.15 -30.10
CA LEU A 171 -12.65 3.58 -29.83
C LEU A 171 -11.24 4.16 -29.79
N VAL A 172 -11.05 5.28 -30.47
CA VAL A 172 -9.80 6.05 -30.44
C VAL A 172 -10.12 7.45 -29.89
N ASP A 173 -9.41 7.84 -28.82
CA ASP A 173 -9.52 9.14 -28.15
C ASP A 173 -8.12 9.69 -27.85
N GLY A 174 -7.54 10.45 -28.79
CA GLY A 174 -6.16 10.91 -28.71
C GLY A 174 -5.19 9.72 -28.73
N ASP A 175 -4.41 9.58 -27.66
CA ASP A 175 -3.46 8.49 -27.48
C ASP A 175 -4.11 7.21 -26.92
N ASP A 176 -5.36 7.32 -26.42
CA ASP A 176 -6.09 6.19 -25.84
C ASP A 176 -6.81 5.37 -26.92
N VAL A 177 -6.59 4.08 -26.92
CA VAL A 177 -7.21 3.12 -27.84
C VAL A 177 -7.84 2.00 -27.03
N LEU A 178 -9.17 1.86 -27.15
CA LEU A 178 -9.96 0.85 -26.47
C LEU A 178 -10.57 -0.11 -27.48
N VAL A 179 -10.47 -1.41 -27.22
CA VAL A 179 -11.03 -2.48 -28.06
C VAL A 179 -11.82 -3.42 -27.18
N SER A 180 -13.00 -3.89 -27.64
CA SER A 180 -13.81 -4.90 -26.96
C SER A 180 -14.73 -5.61 -27.97
N ASP A 181 -15.35 -6.72 -27.54
CA ASP A 181 -16.32 -7.44 -28.37
C ASP A 181 -17.66 -6.71 -28.41
N TRP A 182 -18.07 -6.09 -27.33
CA TRP A 182 -19.32 -5.35 -27.20
C TRP A 182 -19.11 -4.04 -26.42
N GLY A 183 -19.91 -3.03 -26.69
CA GLY A 183 -19.89 -1.80 -25.90
C GLY A 183 -20.91 -0.77 -26.34
N GLU A 184 -20.91 0.32 -25.59
CA GLU A 184 -21.75 1.48 -25.83
C GLU A 184 -21.00 2.78 -25.61
N TYR A 185 -21.43 3.82 -26.32
CA TYR A 185 -20.90 5.17 -26.17
C TYR A 185 -22.05 6.18 -26.19
N ASN A 186 -22.21 6.91 -25.10
CA ASN A 186 -23.19 7.99 -25.00
C ASN A 186 -22.54 9.31 -25.46
N THR A 187 -23.10 9.92 -26.51
CA THR A 187 -22.57 11.12 -27.11
C THR A 187 -22.89 12.39 -26.31
N GLN A 188 -23.90 12.37 -25.44
CA GLN A 188 -24.27 13.47 -24.56
C GLN A 188 -23.41 13.50 -23.29
N THR A 189 -23.34 12.38 -22.55
CA THR A 189 -22.52 12.28 -21.34
C THR A 189 -21.05 12.13 -21.66
N ARG A 190 -20.70 11.61 -22.84
CA ARG A 190 -19.36 11.30 -23.32
C ARG A 190 -18.72 10.17 -22.53
N GLU A 191 -19.54 9.29 -22.00
CA GLU A 191 -19.15 8.06 -21.29
C GLU A 191 -19.29 6.88 -22.24
N ALA A 192 -18.31 5.97 -22.16
CA ALA A 192 -18.33 4.70 -22.90
C ALA A 192 -18.21 3.54 -21.91
N ALA A 193 -18.84 2.42 -22.26
CA ALA A 193 -18.70 1.16 -21.55
C ALA A 193 -18.29 0.06 -22.54
N PHE A 194 -17.32 -0.74 -22.15
CA PHE A 194 -16.74 -1.82 -22.93
C PHE A 194 -16.85 -3.13 -22.17
N PHE A 195 -17.23 -4.18 -22.87
CA PHE A 195 -17.48 -5.49 -22.27
C PHE A 195 -16.88 -6.59 -23.12
N TYR A 196 -16.38 -7.62 -22.46
CA TYR A 196 -15.77 -8.82 -23.03
C TYR A 196 -14.50 -8.56 -23.81
N ASN A 197 -13.42 -9.21 -23.40
CA ASN A 197 -12.10 -9.10 -24.02
C ASN A 197 -11.62 -7.65 -24.19
N VAL A 198 -11.86 -6.83 -23.16
CA VAL A 198 -11.53 -5.40 -23.24
C VAL A 198 -10.03 -5.21 -23.13
N ARG A 199 -9.48 -4.47 -24.11
CA ARG A 199 -8.09 -4.04 -24.09
C ARG A 199 -7.99 -2.55 -24.34
N MET A 200 -7.42 -1.82 -23.36
CA MET A 200 -7.09 -0.41 -23.50
C MET A 200 -5.57 -0.25 -23.62
N ARG A 201 -5.14 0.64 -24.50
CA ARG A 201 -3.76 1.13 -24.60
C ARG A 201 -3.75 2.63 -24.45
N SER A 202 -2.90 3.12 -23.56
CA SER A 202 -2.72 4.55 -23.29
C SER A 202 -1.24 4.80 -23.09
N LYS A 203 -0.60 5.63 -23.89
CA LYS A 203 0.84 5.93 -23.82
C LYS A 203 1.69 4.68 -23.48
N ASN A 204 2.03 4.48 -22.21
CA ASN A 204 2.86 3.39 -21.71
C ASN A 204 2.08 2.26 -21.04
N ASP A 205 0.75 2.41 -20.93
CA ASP A 205 -0.10 1.48 -20.19
C ASP A 205 -0.91 0.60 -21.12
N VAL A 206 -1.01 -0.67 -20.76
CA VAL A 206 -1.90 -1.64 -21.38
C VAL A 206 -2.78 -2.26 -20.30
N VAL A 207 -4.09 -2.16 -20.48
CA VAL A 207 -5.10 -2.73 -19.58
C VAL A 207 -5.80 -3.87 -20.28
N ASP A 208 -5.79 -5.05 -19.70
CA ASP A 208 -6.57 -6.21 -20.11
C ASP A 208 -7.60 -6.51 -19.01
N THR A 209 -8.90 -6.51 -19.37
CA THR A 209 -10.02 -6.65 -18.42
C THR A 209 -11.27 -7.19 -19.14
N ASP A 210 -12.29 -7.58 -18.39
CA ASP A 210 -13.61 -7.94 -18.94
C ASP A 210 -14.57 -6.76 -19.06
N THR A 211 -14.46 -5.78 -18.18
CA THR A 211 -15.35 -4.62 -18.13
C THR A 211 -14.57 -3.35 -17.85
N LEU A 212 -14.81 -2.32 -18.67
CA LEU A 212 -14.17 -1.02 -18.54
C LEU A 212 -15.18 0.10 -18.85
N PHE A 213 -15.27 1.07 -17.96
CA PHE A 213 -15.98 2.33 -18.19
C PHE A 213 -14.98 3.44 -18.47
N TYR A 214 -15.27 4.30 -19.44
CA TYR A 214 -14.35 5.35 -19.86
C TYR A 214 -15.05 6.70 -20.04
N ASP A 215 -14.61 7.70 -19.26
CA ASP A 215 -15.04 9.10 -19.46
C ASP A 215 -14.07 9.82 -20.42
N THR A 216 -14.53 10.10 -21.64
CA THR A 216 -13.73 10.77 -22.68
C THR A 216 -13.48 12.25 -22.42
N ARG A 217 -14.16 12.89 -21.44
CA ARG A 217 -13.89 14.30 -21.06
C ARG A 217 -12.67 14.41 -20.19
N GLU A 218 -12.59 13.52 -19.21
CA GLU A 218 -11.54 13.52 -18.19
C GLU A 218 -10.42 12.53 -18.51
N SER A 219 -10.60 11.68 -19.53
CA SER A 219 -9.72 10.55 -19.88
C SER A 219 -9.47 9.65 -18.66
N VAL A 220 -10.57 9.25 -18.02
CA VAL A 220 -10.58 8.37 -16.86
C VAL A 220 -11.15 7.03 -17.26
N ALA A 221 -10.36 5.97 -17.05
CA ALA A 221 -10.82 4.60 -17.17
C ALA A 221 -11.09 4.01 -15.78
N HIS A 222 -12.23 3.37 -15.61
CA HIS A 222 -12.59 2.58 -14.45
C HIS A 222 -12.75 1.12 -14.88
N VAL A 223 -11.87 0.25 -14.40
CA VAL A 223 -11.92 -1.19 -14.65
C VAL A 223 -12.57 -1.91 -13.47
N THR A 224 -13.42 -2.89 -13.78
CA THR A 224 -14.12 -3.71 -12.78
C THR A 224 -13.96 -5.19 -13.11
N GLY A 225 -13.72 -5.99 -12.06
CA GLY A 225 -13.41 -7.43 -12.20
C GLY A 225 -11.92 -7.71 -12.38
N PRO A 226 -11.53 -8.98 -12.45
CA PRO A 226 -10.12 -9.38 -12.55
C PRO A 226 -9.44 -8.72 -13.75
N SER A 227 -8.46 -7.88 -13.47
CA SER A 227 -7.79 -7.05 -14.48
C SER A 227 -6.28 -7.10 -14.33
N LYS A 228 -5.59 -7.05 -15.48
CA LYS A 228 -4.14 -6.95 -15.56
C LYS A 228 -3.77 -5.64 -16.25
N ILE A 229 -2.97 -4.83 -15.57
CA ILE A 229 -2.44 -3.58 -16.12
C ILE A 229 -0.93 -3.72 -16.24
N THR A 230 -0.38 -3.41 -17.40
CA THR A 230 1.07 -3.35 -17.61
C THR A 230 1.46 -1.89 -17.84
N SER A 231 2.34 -1.36 -16.98
CA SER A 231 2.81 0.03 -17.02
C SER A 231 4.34 0.04 -16.93
N GLY A 232 5.01 0.25 -18.05
CA GLY A 232 6.46 0.08 -18.15
C GLY A 232 6.89 -1.32 -17.70
N ASP A 233 7.77 -1.38 -16.68
CA ASP A 233 8.24 -2.65 -16.08
C ASP A 233 7.27 -3.20 -15.01
N ASN A 234 6.20 -2.48 -14.67
CA ASN A 234 5.25 -2.88 -13.64
C ASN A 234 4.12 -3.74 -14.21
N VAL A 235 3.78 -4.80 -13.49
CA VAL A 235 2.58 -5.60 -13.73
C VAL A 235 1.66 -5.46 -12.52
N ILE A 236 0.45 -4.98 -12.76
CA ILE A 236 -0.55 -4.73 -11.73
C ILE A 236 -1.68 -5.74 -11.92
N ASN A 237 -2.03 -6.46 -10.87
CA ASN A 237 -3.21 -7.30 -10.80
C ASN A 237 -4.18 -6.68 -9.81
N THR A 238 -5.39 -6.40 -10.25
CA THR A 238 -6.41 -5.70 -9.48
C THR A 238 -7.81 -6.18 -9.87
N SER A 239 -8.79 -5.89 -9.06
CA SER A 239 -10.21 -6.15 -9.39
C SER A 239 -11.03 -4.86 -9.54
N ASP A 240 -10.44 -3.72 -9.19
CA ASP A 240 -11.08 -2.40 -9.29
C ASP A 240 -9.98 -1.35 -9.39
N ALA A 241 -9.96 -0.59 -10.48
CA ALA A 241 -8.96 0.46 -10.68
C ALA A 241 -9.52 1.67 -11.42
N TRP A 242 -9.09 2.84 -11.00
CA TRP A 242 -9.32 4.12 -11.66
C TRP A 242 -8.00 4.65 -12.20
N LEU A 243 -7.94 4.84 -13.51
CA LEU A 243 -6.75 5.28 -14.23
C LEU A 243 -7.06 6.60 -14.95
N ASN A 244 -6.28 7.63 -14.71
CA ASN A 244 -6.44 8.93 -15.38
C ASN A 244 -5.22 9.21 -16.25
N SER A 245 -5.36 9.09 -17.58
CA SER A 245 -4.26 9.27 -18.54
C SER A 245 -3.80 10.73 -18.71
N LYS A 246 -4.62 11.74 -18.34
CA LYS A 246 -4.24 13.17 -18.36
C LYS A 246 -3.38 13.57 -17.18
N THR A 247 -3.71 13.02 -15.99
CA THR A 247 -3.03 13.40 -14.74
C THR A 247 -1.95 12.42 -14.33
N ASP A 248 -1.86 11.28 -15.00
CA ASP A 248 -0.97 10.15 -14.69
C ASP A 248 -1.16 9.66 -13.23
N ARG A 249 -2.43 9.58 -12.80
CA ARG A 249 -2.85 9.08 -11.49
C ARG A 249 -3.54 7.74 -11.61
N SER A 250 -3.22 6.83 -10.70
CA SER A 250 -3.90 5.56 -10.56
C SER A 250 -4.36 5.33 -9.11
N GLN A 251 -5.51 4.69 -8.99
CA GLN A 251 -6.10 4.27 -7.72
C GLN A 251 -6.58 2.83 -7.89
N LEU A 252 -6.08 1.94 -7.06
CA LEU A 252 -6.40 0.52 -7.09
C LEU A 252 -7.16 0.18 -5.81
N PHE A 253 -8.26 -0.53 -5.94
CA PHE A 253 -9.11 -0.97 -4.84
C PHE A 253 -9.27 -2.48 -4.85
N GLY A 254 -9.73 -3.04 -3.72
CA GLY A 254 -9.69 -4.48 -3.51
C GLY A 254 -8.23 -4.95 -3.40
N ARG A 255 -7.97 -6.15 -2.97
CA ARG A 255 -6.62 -6.67 -2.75
C ARG A 255 -5.76 -6.66 -4.03
N SER A 256 -5.09 -5.54 -4.28
CA SER A 256 -4.30 -5.29 -5.49
C SER A 256 -2.83 -5.56 -5.25
N THR A 257 -2.12 -6.04 -6.30
CA THR A 257 -0.70 -6.33 -6.26
C THR A 257 0.00 -5.67 -7.45
N ILE A 258 1.08 -4.94 -7.18
CA ILE A 258 1.99 -4.37 -8.17
C ILE A 258 3.31 -5.14 -8.07
N VAL A 259 3.79 -5.68 -9.18
CA VAL A 259 5.07 -6.42 -9.27
C VAL A 259 5.99 -5.70 -10.24
N ASN A 260 7.21 -5.45 -9.81
CA ASN A 260 8.30 -4.92 -10.63
C ASN A 260 9.56 -5.77 -10.39
N LYS A 261 9.88 -6.66 -11.32
CA LYS A 261 11.01 -7.60 -11.19
C LYS A 261 11.00 -8.32 -9.83
N GLU A 262 11.97 -8.02 -8.98
CA GLU A 262 12.14 -8.64 -7.66
C GLU A 262 11.37 -7.92 -6.53
N LYS A 263 10.64 -6.85 -6.86
CA LYS A 263 9.88 -6.06 -5.88
C LYS A 263 8.39 -6.21 -6.09
N SER A 264 7.65 -6.26 -5.00
CA SER A 264 6.19 -6.25 -5.08
C SER A 264 5.59 -5.45 -3.93
N ILE A 265 4.44 -4.84 -4.21
CA ILE A 265 3.60 -4.23 -3.18
C ILE A 265 2.18 -4.77 -3.31
N THR A 266 1.58 -5.15 -2.20
CA THR A 266 0.19 -5.61 -2.12
C THR A 266 -0.52 -4.81 -1.04
N GLY A 267 -1.74 -4.36 -1.30
CA GLY A 267 -2.55 -3.60 -0.33
C GLY A 267 -4.03 -3.65 -0.68
N ASP A 268 -4.90 -3.29 0.26
CA ASP A 268 -6.35 -3.23 0.04
C ASP A 268 -6.74 -2.00 -0.78
N SER A 269 -5.95 -0.92 -0.69
CA SER A 269 -6.02 0.23 -1.57
C SER A 269 -4.62 0.80 -1.83
N LEU A 270 -4.30 1.04 -3.09
CA LEU A 270 -3.01 1.60 -3.53
C LEU A 270 -3.25 2.83 -4.41
N TYR A 271 -2.51 3.90 -4.15
CA TYR A 271 -2.60 5.17 -4.88
C TYR A 271 -1.23 5.54 -5.42
N HIS A 272 -1.19 5.98 -6.66
CA HIS A 272 0.03 6.47 -7.31
C HIS A 272 -0.24 7.77 -8.04
N ASP A 273 0.67 8.74 -7.90
CA ASP A 273 0.70 10.00 -8.65
C ASP A 273 2.09 10.16 -9.27
N SER A 274 2.22 9.90 -10.56
CA SER A 274 3.50 9.95 -11.29
C SER A 274 4.12 11.36 -11.30
N LYS A 275 3.30 12.42 -11.24
CA LYS A 275 3.82 13.81 -11.27
C LYS A 275 4.54 14.20 -10.00
N THR A 276 4.05 13.74 -8.86
CA THR A 276 4.63 14.02 -7.55
C THR A 276 5.53 12.91 -7.05
N GLY A 277 5.51 11.74 -7.70
CA GLY A 277 6.19 10.53 -7.23
C GLY A 277 5.61 9.96 -5.95
N GLN A 278 4.37 10.34 -5.58
CA GLN A 278 3.73 9.92 -4.35
C GLN A 278 3.06 8.56 -4.52
N ASN A 279 3.35 7.65 -3.59
CA ASN A 279 2.77 6.32 -3.49
C ASN A 279 2.20 6.14 -2.09
N ASP A 280 0.92 5.79 -1.97
CA ASP A 280 0.25 5.55 -0.70
C ASP A 280 -0.46 4.20 -0.73
N GLY A 281 -0.31 3.42 0.32
CA GLY A 281 -0.95 2.12 0.50
C GLY A 281 -1.70 2.06 1.83
N TYR A 282 -2.89 1.45 1.80
CA TYR A 282 -3.77 1.29 2.95
C TYR A 282 -4.31 -0.13 3.03
N GLY A 283 -4.46 -0.62 4.26
CA GLY A 283 -5.02 -1.93 4.59
C GLY A 283 -4.07 -3.08 4.26
N ASN A 284 -3.50 -3.70 5.29
CA ASN A 284 -2.61 -4.87 5.17
C ASN A 284 -1.57 -4.73 4.05
N VAL A 285 -0.88 -3.59 4.01
CA VAL A 285 0.13 -3.33 2.98
C VAL A 285 1.35 -4.20 3.24
N ILE A 286 1.82 -4.88 2.19
CA ILE A 286 3.02 -5.71 2.20
C ILE A 286 3.91 -5.26 1.04
N TYR A 287 5.06 -4.71 1.35
CA TYR A 287 6.13 -4.50 0.39
C TYR A 287 7.16 -5.61 0.54
N THR A 288 7.58 -6.23 -0.56
CA THR A 288 8.58 -7.30 -0.58
C THR A 288 9.68 -6.95 -1.57
N ASP A 289 10.94 -7.12 -1.15
CA ASP A 289 12.12 -7.04 -1.99
C ASP A 289 12.86 -8.39 -1.90
N THR A 290 12.69 -9.22 -2.92
CA THR A 290 13.27 -10.58 -2.94
C THR A 290 14.77 -10.57 -3.18
N LEU A 291 15.29 -9.54 -3.85
CA LEU A 291 16.73 -9.36 -4.08
C LEU A 291 17.46 -9.10 -2.76
N ASN A 292 16.95 -8.15 -1.98
CA ASN A 292 17.52 -7.80 -0.68
C ASN A 292 16.97 -8.67 0.47
N LYS A 293 16.08 -9.63 0.15
CA LYS A 293 15.48 -10.58 1.10
C LYS A 293 14.86 -9.88 2.32
N ASN A 294 14.04 -8.88 2.07
CA ASN A 294 13.32 -8.19 3.13
C ASN A 294 11.86 -7.91 2.74
N ALA A 295 11.04 -7.65 3.75
CA ALA A 295 9.65 -7.26 3.57
C ALA A 295 9.23 -6.25 4.65
N LEU A 296 8.42 -5.27 4.25
CA LEU A 296 7.84 -4.26 5.12
C LEU A 296 6.32 -4.42 5.15
N TYR A 297 5.76 -4.43 6.33
CA TYR A 297 4.31 -4.55 6.58
C TYR A 297 3.82 -3.30 7.29
N GLY A 298 2.56 -2.93 7.05
CA GLY A 298 1.87 -1.88 7.78
C GLY A 298 0.44 -1.69 7.26
N ASP A 299 -0.48 -1.18 8.08
CA ASP A 299 -1.82 -0.87 7.59
C ASP A 299 -1.87 0.45 6.84
N ARG A 300 -0.86 1.30 7.02
CA ARG A 300 -0.62 2.51 6.24
C ARG A 300 0.86 2.63 5.88
N VAL A 301 1.14 2.66 4.58
CA VAL A 301 2.49 2.83 4.03
C VAL A 301 2.47 3.97 3.02
N SER A 302 3.47 4.82 3.07
CA SER A 302 3.63 5.93 2.13
C SER A 302 5.08 6.02 1.69
N TYR A 303 5.32 6.34 0.42
CA TYR A 303 6.65 6.57 -0.13
C TYR A 303 6.59 7.59 -1.25
N ASN A 304 7.50 8.55 -1.22
CA ASN A 304 7.66 9.52 -2.29
C ASN A 304 8.99 9.29 -3.01
N GLU A 305 8.94 9.00 -4.31
CA GLU A 305 10.09 8.65 -5.13
C GLU A 305 11.04 9.83 -5.35
N GLN A 306 10.51 11.05 -5.41
CA GLN A 306 11.30 12.26 -5.67
C GLN A 306 12.08 12.71 -4.42
N THR A 307 11.46 12.60 -3.25
CA THR A 307 12.09 13.01 -1.98
C THR A 307 12.82 11.88 -1.29
N GLY A 308 12.55 10.63 -1.66
CA GLY A 308 13.08 9.44 -0.99
C GLY A 308 12.59 9.24 0.44
N TYR A 309 11.55 9.99 0.83
CA TYR A 309 10.93 9.86 2.13
C TYR A 309 9.78 8.86 2.10
N GLY A 310 9.72 7.99 3.10
CA GLY A 310 8.61 7.06 3.28
C GLY A 310 8.37 6.75 4.75
N PHE A 311 7.21 6.17 5.02
CA PHE A 311 6.89 5.64 6.35
C PHE A 311 5.93 4.46 6.26
N ALA A 312 5.99 3.61 7.29
CA ALA A 312 4.99 2.59 7.58
C ALA A 312 4.53 2.77 9.03
N THR A 313 3.23 2.66 9.25
CA THR A 313 2.62 2.78 10.59
C THR A 313 1.40 1.89 10.72
N GLN A 314 0.84 1.80 11.93
CA GLN A 314 -0.26 0.90 12.24
C GLN A 314 0.17 -0.56 11.97
N ARG A 315 0.79 -1.19 12.99
CA ARG A 315 1.40 -2.52 12.91
C ARG A 315 2.61 -2.60 11.96
N ALA A 316 3.41 -1.53 11.90
CA ALA A 316 4.61 -1.54 11.07
C ALA A 316 5.58 -2.65 11.51
N LEU A 317 6.02 -3.47 10.57
CA LEU A 317 6.92 -4.60 10.79
C LEU A 317 7.89 -4.72 9.63
N LEU A 318 9.17 -4.69 9.92
CA LEU A 318 10.24 -5.07 8.99
C LEU A 318 10.60 -6.53 9.24
N LYS A 319 10.67 -7.33 8.18
CA LYS A 319 11.24 -8.69 8.18
C LYS A 319 12.51 -8.69 7.33
N ASP A 320 13.58 -9.22 7.89
CA ASP A 320 14.83 -9.50 7.16
C ASP A 320 15.08 -11.00 7.22
N TYR A 321 15.03 -11.65 6.06
CA TYR A 321 15.27 -13.08 5.88
C TYR A 321 16.52 -13.35 5.02
N SER A 322 17.47 -12.42 5.05
CA SER A 322 18.76 -12.54 4.36
C SER A 322 19.64 -13.64 4.97
N GLN A 323 19.41 -13.97 6.25
CA GLN A 323 20.11 -15.00 7.00
C GLN A 323 19.27 -16.27 7.19
N GLN A 324 19.82 -17.27 7.89
CA GLN A 324 19.15 -18.53 8.19
C GLN A 324 17.86 -18.30 8.97
N ASP A 325 17.91 -17.45 9.99
CA ASP A 325 16.77 -17.08 10.82
C ASP A 325 16.28 -15.68 10.47
N THR A 326 14.96 -15.52 10.38
CA THR A 326 14.34 -14.23 10.07
C THR A 326 14.40 -13.29 11.28
N LEU A 327 14.88 -12.07 11.05
CA LEU A 327 14.78 -10.97 12.00
C LEU A 327 13.46 -10.22 11.80
N TYR A 328 12.71 -10.05 12.86
CA TYR A 328 11.47 -9.28 12.93
C TYR A 328 11.72 -8.01 13.73
N VAL A 329 11.43 -6.85 13.16
CA VAL A 329 11.58 -5.55 13.85
C VAL A 329 10.27 -4.78 13.75
N HIS A 330 9.66 -4.51 14.89
CA HIS A 330 8.45 -3.72 15.02
C HIS A 330 8.76 -2.36 15.67
N ALA A 331 8.03 -1.34 15.24
CA ALA A 331 7.85 -0.06 15.91
C ALA A 331 6.45 0.47 15.59
N ASP A 332 5.90 1.38 16.37
CA ASP A 332 4.62 2.00 16.03
C ASP A 332 4.71 2.73 14.70
N THR A 333 5.87 3.32 14.40
CA THR A 333 6.17 3.93 13.10
C THR A 333 7.61 3.63 12.67
N LEU A 334 7.77 3.20 11.42
CA LEU A 334 9.05 3.10 10.72
C LEU A 334 9.11 4.20 9.65
N LYS A 335 10.16 5.01 9.63
CA LYS A 335 10.43 6.02 8.61
C LYS A 335 11.67 5.69 7.82
N LEU A 336 11.64 5.94 6.54
CA LEU A 336 12.75 5.80 5.60
C LEU A 336 13.11 7.15 5.03
N PHE A 337 14.39 7.48 5.05
CA PHE A 337 14.97 8.62 4.36
C PHE A 337 16.02 8.10 3.38
N THR A 338 15.89 8.41 2.10
CA THR A 338 16.87 8.10 1.08
C THR A 338 17.58 9.38 0.69
N TYR A 339 18.90 9.38 0.79
CA TYR A 339 19.76 10.52 0.45
C TYR A 339 20.53 10.22 -0.83
N ASN A 340 20.91 11.26 -1.57
CA ASN A 340 21.65 11.17 -2.82
C ASN A 340 20.95 10.27 -3.85
N ILE A 341 19.63 10.43 -3.99
CA ILE A 341 18.82 9.67 -4.94
C ILE A 341 19.42 9.81 -6.35
N ASP A 342 19.39 8.72 -7.13
CA ASP A 342 19.89 8.66 -8.51
C ASP A 342 21.40 8.94 -8.64
N THR A 343 22.19 8.76 -7.57
CA THR A 343 23.65 8.84 -7.60
C THR A 343 24.29 7.52 -7.12
N ASP A 344 25.56 7.30 -7.47
CA ASP A 344 26.33 6.14 -7.01
C ASP A 344 26.58 6.13 -5.49
N SER A 345 26.34 7.25 -4.81
CA SER A 345 26.52 7.43 -3.37
C SER A 345 25.21 7.41 -2.58
N VAL A 346 24.16 6.78 -3.12
CA VAL A 346 22.87 6.65 -2.44
C VAL A 346 23.01 5.90 -1.12
N TYR A 347 22.44 6.45 -0.05
CA TYR A 347 22.33 5.76 1.24
C TYR A 347 20.96 5.98 1.87
N ARG A 348 20.62 5.13 2.84
CA ARG A 348 19.33 5.13 3.51
C ARG A 348 19.48 5.21 5.01
N VAL A 349 18.57 5.96 5.64
CA VAL A 349 18.43 6.03 7.09
C VAL A 349 17.03 5.57 7.46
N VAL A 350 16.96 4.55 8.30
CA VAL A 350 15.68 4.01 8.81
C VAL A 350 15.53 4.40 10.27
N HIS A 351 14.43 5.02 10.61
CA HIS A 351 14.07 5.37 11.98
C HIS A 351 12.86 4.53 12.43
N GLY A 352 12.95 3.92 13.61
CA GLY A 352 11.83 3.24 14.27
C GLY A 352 11.51 3.91 15.59
N TYR A 353 10.24 4.22 15.86
CA TYR A 353 9.77 4.84 17.11
C TYR A 353 8.25 4.89 17.21
N PRO A 354 7.68 5.06 18.41
CA PRO A 354 8.22 4.52 19.64
C PRO A 354 8.04 2.99 19.69
N HIS A 355 8.34 2.37 20.83
CA HIS A 355 8.06 0.98 21.15
C HIS A 355 8.74 -0.02 20.22
N VAL A 356 10.06 0.16 20.01
CA VAL A 356 10.84 -0.75 19.16
C VAL A 356 11.04 -2.10 19.84
N LYS A 357 10.69 -3.17 19.15
CA LYS A 357 10.97 -4.56 19.54
C LYS A 357 11.55 -5.33 18.36
N ALA A 358 12.61 -6.06 18.62
CA ALA A 358 13.25 -6.93 17.64
C ALA A 358 13.31 -8.37 18.16
N TYR A 359 13.02 -9.32 17.28
CA TYR A 359 13.08 -10.74 17.56
C TYR A 359 13.76 -11.52 16.45
N ARG A 360 14.74 -12.30 16.83
CA ARG A 360 15.30 -13.45 16.12
C ARG A 360 15.63 -14.51 17.18
N PRO A 361 15.60 -15.82 16.90
CA PRO A 361 15.79 -16.85 17.94
C PRO A 361 17.06 -16.68 18.79
N ASP A 362 18.15 -16.23 18.18
CA ASP A 362 19.46 -16.06 18.83
C ASP A 362 19.68 -14.65 19.44
N VAL A 363 18.86 -13.65 19.07
CA VAL A 363 18.97 -12.27 19.56
C VAL A 363 17.63 -11.57 19.63
N GLN A 364 17.36 -10.89 20.74
CA GLN A 364 16.18 -10.08 20.94
C GLN A 364 16.59 -8.70 21.44
N ALA A 365 15.76 -7.68 21.17
CA ALA A 365 16.00 -6.35 21.70
C ALA A 365 14.68 -5.57 21.91
N VAL A 366 14.71 -4.68 22.89
CA VAL A 366 13.62 -3.72 23.18
C VAL A 366 14.24 -2.35 23.46
N CYS A 367 13.72 -1.30 22.83
CA CYS A 367 14.13 0.08 23.10
C CYS A 367 12.98 1.03 22.77
N ASP A 368 13.13 2.31 23.14
CA ASP A 368 12.15 3.34 22.76
C ASP A 368 12.25 3.68 21.27
N SER A 369 13.46 3.87 20.77
CA SER A 369 13.67 4.26 19.39
C SER A 369 15.00 3.71 18.83
N MET A 370 15.03 3.55 17.50
CA MET A 370 16.19 3.09 16.77
C MET A 370 16.47 3.96 15.53
N VAL A 371 17.73 4.00 15.14
CA VAL A 371 18.19 4.59 13.86
C VAL A 371 19.20 3.63 13.22
N PHE A 372 18.90 3.21 12.01
CA PHE A 372 19.85 2.48 11.16
C PHE A 372 20.31 3.38 10.03
N CYS A 373 21.61 3.49 9.81
CA CYS A 373 22.22 4.22 8.70
C CYS A 373 23.02 3.25 7.82
N SER A 374 22.69 3.18 6.53
CA SER A 374 23.38 2.27 5.60
C SER A 374 24.76 2.78 5.16
N LEU A 375 25.08 4.06 5.38
CA LEU A 375 26.36 4.65 5.00
C LEU A 375 27.54 4.05 5.80
N ASP A 376 27.34 3.86 7.09
CA ASP A 376 28.32 3.29 8.01
C ASP A 376 27.90 1.90 8.54
N SER A 377 26.78 1.41 8.05
CA SER A 377 26.15 0.15 8.48
C SER A 377 25.96 0.07 9.99
N CYS A 378 25.54 1.19 10.61
CA CYS A 378 25.37 1.33 12.04
C CYS A 378 23.89 1.35 12.44
N LEU A 379 23.51 0.45 13.33
CA LEU A 379 22.24 0.48 14.05
C LEU A 379 22.47 1.06 15.44
N THR A 380 21.76 2.15 15.77
CA THR A 380 21.78 2.77 17.10
C THR A 380 20.43 2.59 17.78
N LEU A 381 20.43 2.05 18.99
CA LEU A 381 19.27 1.91 19.87
C LEU A 381 19.37 2.97 20.99
N TYR A 382 18.26 3.64 21.27
CA TYR A 382 18.18 4.77 22.20
C TYR A 382 17.21 4.52 23.35
N ARG A 383 17.46 5.21 24.45
CA ARG A 383 16.62 5.26 25.66
C ARG A 383 16.46 3.89 26.32
N ASP A 384 17.52 3.54 27.03
CA ASP A 384 17.62 2.32 27.83
C ASP A 384 17.31 1.05 27.01
N PRO A 385 18.04 0.81 25.90
CA PRO A 385 17.91 -0.43 25.17
C PRO A 385 18.26 -1.62 26.05
N VAL A 386 17.50 -2.70 25.88
CA VAL A 386 17.81 -4.01 26.47
C VAL A 386 17.90 -5.01 25.33
N ALA A 387 18.99 -5.76 25.29
CA ALA A 387 19.21 -6.82 24.31
C ALA A 387 19.52 -8.16 25.00
N TRP A 388 19.09 -9.27 24.39
CA TRP A 388 19.34 -10.63 24.89
C TRP A 388 20.01 -11.48 23.82
N SER A 389 20.92 -12.33 24.25
CA SER A 389 21.51 -13.38 23.42
C SER A 389 21.79 -14.60 24.30
N GLY A 390 21.06 -15.71 24.07
CA GLY A 390 21.05 -16.83 25.00
C GLY A 390 20.60 -16.42 26.40
N GLU A 391 21.32 -16.82 27.43
CA GLU A 391 21.05 -16.50 28.83
C GLU A 391 21.66 -15.13 29.25
N ARG A 392 22.17 -14.36 28.31
CA ARG A 392 22.79 -13.06 28.57
C ARG A 392 21.89 -11.92 28.20
N GLN A 393 21.73 -10.98 29.12
CA GLN A 393 21.10 -9.69 28.93
C GLN A 393 22.14 -8.59 28.94
N ILE A 394 22.01 -7.63 28.03
CA ILE A 394 22.87 -6.44 27.93
C ILE A 394 21.98 -5.21 27.94
N LEU A 395 22.35 -4.19 28.69
CA LEU A 395 21.63 -2.92 28.74
C LEU A 395 22.58 -1.74 28.94
N GLY A 396 22.11 -0.56 28.61
CA GLY A 396 22.82 0.72 28.71
C GLY A 396 21.88 1.87 28.35
N GLU A 397 22.37 3.09 28.29
CA GLU A 397 21.58 4.24 27.83
C GLU A 397 21.43 4.28 26.31
N GLN A 398 22.47 3.80 25.61
CA GLN A 398 22.53 3.72 24.16
C GLN A 398 23.34 2.48 23.73
N MET A 399 22.92 1.85 22.64
CA MET A 399 23.72 0.79 21.99
C MET A 399 23.96 1.14 20.53
N LYS A 400 25.18 0.91 20.05
CA LYS A 400 25.56 1.00 18.64
C LYS A 400 26.03 -0.37 18.16
N ILE A 401 25.49 -0.81 17.03
CA ILE A 401 25.79 -2.11 16.43
C ILE A 401 26.27 -1.84 15.02
N TYR A 402 27.55 -2.10 14.77
CA TYR A 402 28.18 -1.94 13.46
C TYR A 402 28.20 -3.28 12.74
N MET A 403 27.78 -3.28 11.49
CA MET A 403 27.67 -4.48 10.68
C MET A 403 28.67 -4.47 9.51
N ASN A 404 29.07 -5.65 9.07
CA ASN A 404 29.65 -5.90 7.75
C ASN A 404 28.63 -6.76 7.01
N ASP A 405 28.11 -6.25 5.89
CA ASP A 405 27.01 -6.90 5.16
C ASP A 405 25.89 -7.35 6.11
N SER A 406 25.79 -8.64 6.39
CA SER A 406 24.75 -9.20 7.25
C SER A 406 25.23 -9.62 8.64
N THR A 407 26.52 -9.42 8.98
CA THR A 407 27.11 -9.87 10.26
C THR A 407 27.52 -8.70 11.14
N VAL A 408 27.34 -8.85 12.45
CA VAL A 408 27.83 -7.88 13.42
C VAL A 408 29.35 -7.96 13.50
N ARG A 409 30.03 -6.81 13.36
CA ARG A 409 31.49 -6.68 13.56
C ARG A 409 31.86 -6.09 14.91
N GLN A 410 31.02 -5.18 15.43
CA GLN A 410 31.22 -4.53 16.73
C GLN A 410 29.86 -4.15 17.33
N ALA A 411 29.72 -4.35 18.63
CA ALA A 411 28.63 -3.80 19.43
C ALA A 411 29.20 -2.94 20.54
N GLN A 412 28.67 -1.74 20.72
CA GLN A 412 29.10 -0.78 21.72
C GLN A 412 27.93 -0.42 22.62
N VAL A 413 28.07 -0.55 23.92
CA VAL A 413 27.09 -0.15 24.94
C VAL A 413 27.65 1.05 25.67
N ILE A 414 26.92 2.14 25.64
CA ILE A 414 27.37 3.48 26.06
C ILE A 414 26.57 3.91 27.27
N GLU A 415 27.27 4.38 28.29
CA GLU A 415 26.78 4.85 29.59
C GLU A 415 25.92 3.80 30.32
N GLN A 416 26.22 3.61 31.58
CA GLN A 416 25.58 2.60 32.43
C GLN A 416 25.53 1.19 31.77
N ALA A 417 26.62 0.82 31.09
CA ALA A 417 26.68 -0.47 30.42
C ALA A 417 26.67 -1.61 31.45
N LEU A 418 25.71 -2.52 31.33
CA LEU A 418 25.57 -3.68 32.22
C LEU A 418 25.34 -4.94 31.37
N SER A 419 26.16 -5.96 31.58
CA SER A 419 25.96 -7.31 31.05
C SER A 419 25.64 -8.24 32.21
N VAL A 420 24.54 -8.96 32.12
CA VAL A 420 24.09 -9.96 33.11
C VAL A 420 23.89 -11.28 32.39
N GLU A 421 24.45 -12.35 32.93
CA GLU A 421 24.30 -13.71 32.42
C GLU A 421 23.81 -14.61 33.52
N LYS A 422 22.70 -15.28 33.30
CA LYS A 422 22.15 -16.24 34.24
C LYS A 422 23.05 -17.50 34.28
N VAL A 423 23.49 -17.91 35.48
CA VAL A 423 24.40 -19.03 35.66
C VAL A 423 23.61 -20.31 35.98
N ASP A 424 22.60 -20.19 36.84
CA ASP A 424 21.75 -21.30 37.30
C ASP A 424 20.34 -20.79 37.65
N ASP A 425 19.47 -21.73 38.08
CA ASP A 425 18.11 -21.41 38.53
C ASP A 425 18.04 -20.86 39.97
N ASP A 426 19.16 -20.94 40.72
CA ASP A 426 19.27 -20.47 42.10
C ASP A 426 19.60 -18.97 42.21
N ASN A 427 19.32 -18.20 41.16
CA ASN A 427 19.53 -16.76 41.12
C ASN A 427 21.00 -16.30 41.17
N HIS A 428 21.93 -17.11 40.70
CA HIS A 428 23.30 -16.66 40.48
C HIS A 428 23.45 -16.06 39.09
N TYR A 429 24.10 -14.89 39.04
CA TYR A 429 24.29 -14.16 37.78
C TYR A 429 25.72 -13.64 37.68
N ASN A 430 26.40 -13.96 36.59
CA ASN A 430 27.61 -13.24 36.20
C ASN A 430 27.25 -11.82 35.79
N GLN A 431 27.94 -10.82 36.28
CA GLN A 431 27.61 -9.42 36.07
C GLN A 431 28.88 -8.63 35.74
N VAL A 432 28.75 -7.75 34.75
CA VAL A 432 29.81 -6.78 34.41
C VAL A 432 29.15 -5.42 34.24
N SER A 433 29.50 -4.44 35.07
CA SER A 433 29.08 -3.05 34.88
C SER A 433 30.27 -2.19 34.49
N SER A 434 30.01 -1.17 33.66
CA SER A 434 31.03 -0.20 33.24
C SER A 434 30.38 1.04 32.66
N ARG A 435 31.14 2.08 32.38
CA ARG A 435 30.65 3.21 31.62
C ARG A 435 30.49 2.90 30.14
N LEU A 436 31.47 2.17 29.57
CA LEU A 436 31.50 1.79 28.17
C LEU A 436 31.87 0.30 28.05
N MET A 437 31.13 -0.42 27.17
CA MET A 437 31.46 -1.81 26.84
C MET A 437 31.46 -2.00 25.33
N ASP A 438 32.59 -2.47 24.80
CA ASP A 438 32.78 -2.80 23.38
C ASP A 438 32.95 -4.29 23.20
N ALA A 439 32.15 -4.89 22.33
CA ALA A 439 32.26 -6.28 21.91
C ALA A 439 32.66 -6.36 20.44
N PHE A 440 33.69 -7.10 20.11
CA PHE A 440 34.22 -7.30 18.76
C PHE A 440 33.96 -8.73 18.32
N PHE A 441 33.41 -8.85 17.10
CA PHE A 441 33.00 -10.12 16.53
C PHE A 441 33.84 -10.49 15.31
N VAL A 442 34.04 -11.78 15.12
CA VAL A 442 34.64 -12.37 13.91
C VAL A 442 33.75 -13.58 13.57
N ASP A 443 33.27 -13.64 12.32
CA ASP A 443 32.39 -14.68 11.81
C ASP A 443 31.14 -14.90 12.70
N GLY A 444 30.54 -13.78 13.16
CA GLY A 444 29.33 -13.81 14.00
C GLY A 444 29.55 -14.26 15.45
N ALA A 445 30.79 -14.58 15.84
CA ALA A 445 31.14 -14.94 17.21
C ALA A 445 31.91 -13.83 17.92
N VAL A 446 31.54 -13.52 19.17
CA VAL A 446 32.29 -12.57 19.99
C VAL A 446 33.69 -13.12 20.26
N ARG A 447 34.73 -12.28 20.03
CA ARG A 447 36.15 -12.63 20.22
C ARG A 447 36.81 -11.82 21.30
N ARG A 448 36.37 -10.61 21.49
CA ARG A 448 36.94 -9.71 22.48
C ARG A 448 35.84 -8.81 23.03
N VAL A 449 35.79 -8.67 24.34
CA VAL A 449 34.99 -7.68 25.04
C VAL A 449 35.93 -6.77 25.82
N VAL A 450 35.69 -5.46 25.75
CA VAL A 450 36.42 -4.43 26.48
C VAL A 450 35.45 -3.61 27.28
N ALA A 451 35.52 -3.67 28.59
CA ALA A 451 34.75 -2.81 29.50
C ALA A 451 35.68 -1.74 30.05
N THR A 452 35.25 -0.47 30.04
CA THR A 452 36.07 0.68 30.44
C THR A 452 35.29 1.67 31.30
N GLY A 453 35.92 2.16 32.34
CA GLY A 453 35.43 3.17 33.27
C GLY A 453 34.58 2.58 34.40
N ASN A 454 35.13 2.60 35.62
CA ASN A 454 34.52 2.08 36.84
C ASN A 454 33.94 0.67 36.68
N VAL A 455 34.76 -0.24 36.15
CA VAL A 455 34.35 -1.62 35.89
C VAL A 455 34.22 -2.37 37.21
N LYS A 456 33.03 -2.93 37.44
CA LYS A 456 32.74 -3.85 38.54
C LYS A 456 32.27 -5.17 37.97
N THR A 457 32.71 -6.28 38.54
CA THR A 457 32.33 -7.61 38.07
C THR A 457 31.94 -8.51 39.24
N ILE A 458 30.96 -9.33 38.96
CA ILE A 458 30.63 -10.50 39.78
C ILE A 458 30.72 -11.72 38.83
N PHE A 459 31.53 -12.68 39.20
CA PHE A 459 31.74 -13.91 38.42
C PHE A 459 31.69 -15.13 39.35
N TYR A 460 30.95 -16.14 38.96
CA TYR A 460 30.86 -17.41 39.66
C TYR A 460 31.71 -18.46 38.93
N PRO A 461 32.91 -18.78 39.44
CA PRO A 461 33.74 -19.84 38.88
C PRO A 461 33.05 -21.20 39.09
N GLN A 462 33.07 -22.03 38.05
CA GLN A 462 32.57 -23.43 38.10
C GLN A 462 33.73 -24.41 38.17
N ASP A 463 33.52 -25.51 38.95
CA ASP A 463 34.46 -26.62 38.93
C ASP A 463 34.41 -27.33 37.58
N SER A 464 35.57 -27.67 37.04
CA SER A 464 35.68 -28.29 35.71
C SER A 464 35.15 -29.72 35.64
N LYS A 465 34.94 -30.38 36.80
CA LYS A 465 34.49 -31.77 36.84
C LYS A 465 32.98 -31.94 36.90
N ASP A 466 32.33 -31.11 37.69
CA ASP A 466 30.88 -31.27 37.99
C ASP A 466 30.09 -29.99 37.74
N SER A 467 30.72 -28.95 37.25
CA SER A 467 30.12 -27.64 37.01
C SER A 467 29.52 -26.94 38.25
N SER A 468 29.86 -27.45 39.48
CA SER A 468 29.43 -26.83 40.72
C SER A 468 30.07 -25.44 40.91
N LEU A 469 29.32 -24.49 41.52
CA LEU A 469 29.84 -23.17 41.82
C LEU A 469 30.80 -23.26 43.00
N THR A 470 32.02 -22.75 42.81
CA THR A 470 33.08 -22.79 43.84
C THR A 470 33.07 -21.55 44.74
N GLY A 471 32.51 -20.46 44.29
CA GLY A 471 32.43 -19.20 45.03
C GLY A 471 32.01 -18.04 44.19
N LEU A 472 32.15 -16.83 44.70
CA LEU A 472 31.92 -15.57 44.00
C LEU A 472 33.20 -14.75 43.94
N ASN A 473 33.63 -14.38 42.75
CA ASN A 473 34.73 -13.46 42.53
C ASN A 473 34.16 -12.05 42.26
N TYR A 474 34.40 -11.10 43.17
CA TYR A 474 34.09 -9.69 43.03
C TYR A 474 35.35 -8.94 42.62
N LEU A 475 35.30 -8.14 41.57
CA LEU A 475 36.44 -7.39 41.05
C LEU A 475 36.04 -5.97 40.71
N GLU A 476 36.87 -5.00 41.07
CA GLU A 476 36.79 -3.60 40.63
C GLU A 476 38.09 -3.24 39.87
N THR A 477 37.96 -2.60 38.72
CA THR A 477 39.04 -2.19 37.86
C THR A 477 38.62 -1.01 36.97
N ASP A 478 39.60 -0.36 36.35
CA ASP A 478 39.33 0.71 35.39
C ASP A 478 39.06 0.17 33.99
N THR A 479 39.74 -0.93 33.62
CA THR A 479 39.60 -1.57 32.31
C THR A 479 39.65 -3.08 32.45
N LEU A 480 38.70 -3.76 31.87
CA LEU A 480 38.62 -5.21 31.75
C LEU A 480 38.60 -5.61 30.26
N ARG A 481 39.47 -6.54 29.87
CA ARG A 481 39.48 -7.15 28.54
C ARG A 481 39.29 -8.64 28.67
N MET A 482 38.27 -9.16 27.99
CA MET A 482 37.99 -10.60 27.92
C MET A 482 38.23 -11.05 26.47
N PHE A 483 38.93 -12.16 26.31
CA PHE A 483 39.19 -12.80 25.02
C PHE A 483 38.47 -14.15 24.99
N MET A 484 37.79 -14.42 23.88
CA MET A 484 36.95 -15.59 23.71
C MET A 484 37.49 -16.50 22.60
N THR A 485 37.39 -17.80 22.79
CA THR A 485 37.62 -18.79 21.73
C THR A 485 36.52 -18.71 20.65
N PRO A 486 36.70 -19.35 19.47
CA PRO A 486 35.63 -19.51 18.46
C PRO A 486 34.35 -20.13 19.02
N GLN A 487 34.48 -20.98 20.01
CA GLN A 487 33.34 -21.67 20.67
C GLN A 487 32.68 -20.82 21.77
N ARG A 488 33.02 -19.51 21.83
CA ARG A 488 32.52 -18.52 22.81
C ARG A 488 32.91 -18.83 24.28
N GLN A 489 33.95 -19.64 24.49
CA GLN A 489 34.50 -19.89 25.83
C GLN A 489 35.52 -18.81 26.20
N LEU A 490 35.56 -18.43 27.46
CA LEU A 490 36.51 -17.48 27.97
C LEU A 490 37.95 -18.07 27.90
N GLU A 491 38.81 -17.43 27.13
CA GLU A 491 40.23 -17.87 26.94
C GLU A 491 41.16 -17.12 27.88
N ARG A 492 41.00 -15.81 27.98
CA ARG A 492 41.92 -14.95 28.75
C ARG A 492 41.21 -13.70 29.25
N ILE A 493 41.51 -13.31 30.46
CA ILE A 493 41.13 -12.02 31.06
C ILE A 493 42.40 -11.18 31.26
N TRP A 494 42.29 -9.90 30.95
CA TRP A 494 43.28 -8.89 31.31
C TRP A 494 42.55 -7.73 31.99
N THR A 495 43.14 -7.25 33.11
CA THR A 495 42.66 -6.07 33.83
C THR A 495 43.80 -5.04 33.97
N SER A 496 43.46 -3.77 34.08
CA SER A 496 44.33 -2.74 34.58
C SER A 496 44.54 -2.91 36.11
N ARG A 497 44.82 -1.86 36.84
CA ARG A 497 44.88 -1.94 38.32
C ARG A 497 43.52 -2.50 38.83
N ALA A 498 43.59 -3.62 39.55
CA ALA A 498 42.41 -4.32 40.01
C ALA A 498 42.43 -4.52 41.53
N SER A 499 41.27 -4.37 42.15
CA SER A 499 41.02 -4.81 43.53
C SER A 499 39.92 -5.85 43.50
N GLY A 500 40.11 -6.98 44.15
CA GLY A 500 39.12 -8.06 44.11
C GLY A 500 39.12 -8.89 45.37
N THR A 501 38.01 -9.56 45.60
CA THR A 501 37.78 -10.46 46.71
C THR A 501 37.05 -11.70 46.21
N MET A 502 37.51 -12.86 46.61
CA MET A 502 36.84 -14.14 46.37
C MET A 502 36.16 -14.63 47.65
N TYR A 503 34.87 -14.89 47.54
CA TYR A 503 34.05 -15.42 48.64
C TYR A 503 33.71 -16.89 48.33
N PRO A 504 33.95 -17.84 49.28
CA PRO A 504 33.46 -19.20 49.17
C PRO A 504 31.93 -19.16 49.01
N ILE A 505 31.36 -20.14 48.28
CA ILE A 505 29.91 -20.13 47.94
C ILE A 505 29.01 -20.08 49.18
N THR A 506 29.45 -20.66 50.29
CA THR A 506 28.70 -20.69 51.57
C THR A 506 28.86 -19.42 52.41
N GLN A 507 29.76 -18.47 52.04
CA GLN A 507 30.12 -17.31 52.84
C GLN A 507 29.96 -15.98 52.07
N ILE A 508 29.13 -15.96 51.01
CA ILE A 508 28.89 -14.75 50.22
C ILE A 508 28.02 -13.79 51.03
N PRO A 509 28.49 -12.54 51.27
CA PRO A 509 27.65 -11.57 51.94
C PRO A 509 26.40 -11.22 51.09
N PRO A 510 25.20 -11.11 51.69
CA PRO A 510 23.95 -10.87 50.95
C PRO A 510 24.02 -9.68 49.97
N GLN A 511 24.71 -8.58 50.33
CA GLN A 511 24.87 -7.40 49.52
C GLN A 511 25.83 -7.57 48.31
N LYS A 512 26.57 -8.69 48.24
CA LYS A 512 27.55 -8.96 47.17
C LYS A 512 27.00 -9.83 46.04
N TYR A 513 25.79 -10.40 46.18
CA TYR A 513 25.17 -11.18 45.11
C TYR A 513 24.79 -10.34 43.89
N ARG A 514 24.61 -9.05 44.07
CA ARG A 514 24.20 -8.12 43.01
C ARG A 514 25.05 -6.85 43.03
N LEU A 515 25.39 -6.34 41.85
CA LEU A 515 25.90 -4.98 41.72
C LEU A 515 24.77 -3.97 42.00
N GLU A 516 25.13 -2.76 42.39
CA GLU A 516 24.14 -1.69 42.63
C GLU A 516 23.32 -1.36 41.38
N GLU A 517 23.93 -1.53 40.21
CA GLU A 517 23.35 -1.30 38.90
C GLU A 517 22.52 -2.48 38.37
N PHE A 518 22.47 -3.59 39.11
CA PHE A 518 21.80 -4.82 38.67
C PHE A 518 20.35 -4.58 38.25
N ALA A 519 20.01 -5.05 37.05
CA ALA A 519 18.65 -5.08 36.54
C ALA A 519 18.46 -6.32 35.63
N TRP A 520 17.34 -6.99 35.76
CA TRP A 520 16.98 -8.16 34.95
C TRP A 520 15.54 -7.98 34.46
N PHE A 521 15.31 -8.05 33.13
CA PHE A 521 14.06 -7.70 32.45
C PHE A 521 13.56 -8.84 31.58
N GLU A 522 13.56 -10.09 32.07
CA GLU A 522 13.11 -11.24 31.29
C GLU A 522 11.67 -11.09 30.79
N GLU A 523 10.82 -10.42 31.57
CA GLU A 523 9.42 -10.14 31.22
C GLU A 523 9.24 -9.26 29.99
N LEU A 524 10.26 -8.48 29.61
CA LEU A 524 10.24 -7.62 28.42
C LEU A 524 10.72 -8.34 27.19
N ARG A 525 11.43 -9.47 27.35
CA ARG A 525 12.06 -10.21 26.28
C ARG A 525 11.01 -10.72 25.28
N PRO A 526 11.14 -10.40 23.98
CA PRO A 526 10.30 -10.98 22.96
C PRO A 526 10.48 -12.50 22.88
N THR A 527 9.37 -13.24 22.95
CA THR A 527 9.37 -14.71 22.95
C THR A 527 9.09 -15.32 21.57
N GLY A 528 8.63 -14.50 20.61
CA GLY A 528 8.32 -14.97 19.27
C GLY A 528 8.06 -13.84 18.29
N PRO A 529 7.84 -14.16 17.01
CA PRO A 529 7.56 -13.18 15.95
C PRO A 529 6.35 -12.29 16.22
N ASP A 530 5.29 -12.85 16.81
CA ASP A 530 4.06 -12.10 17.07
C ASP A 530 4.15 -11.26 18.35
N ASP A 531 5.05 -11.62 19.25
CA ASP A 531 5.25 -10.91 20.51
C ASP A 531 5.87 -9.52 20.32
N VAL A 532 6.47 -9.24 19.15
CA VAL A 532 7.02 -7.91 18.85
C VAL A 532 5.95 -6.80 18.84
N PHE A 533 4.69 -7.14 18.66
CA PHE A 533 3.58 -6.18 18.66
C PHE A 533 3.07 -5.84 20.08
N LEU A 534 3.47 -6.60 21.09
CA LEU A 534 2.99 -6.41 22.46
C LEU A 534 3.98 -5.58 23.28
N TRP A 535 3.70 -4.31 23.50
CA TRP A 535 4.52 -3.48 24.36
C TRP A 535 4.17 -3.70 25.84
N ARG A 536 5.15 -4.17 26.65
CA ARG A 536 4.96 -4.42 28.08
C ARG A 536 5.47 -3.28 28.97
N GLY A 537 6.26 -2.35 28.39
CA GLY A 537 6.92 -1.30 29.14
C GLY A 537 8.00 -1.80 30.09
N LYS A 538 8.68 -0.90 30.75
CA LYS A 538 9.61 -1.20 31.85
C LYS A 538 8.91 -0.91 33.18
N GLY A 539 8.89 -1.87 34.10
CA GLY A 539 8.37 -1.68 35.45
C GLY A 539 9.08 -0.54 36.18
N GLY A 540 8.35 0.19 37.04
CA GLY A 540 8.85 1.40 37.67
C GLY A 540 10.10 1.23 38.53
N ASP A 541 10.26 0.06 39.15
CA ASP A 541 11.36 -0.22 40.09
C ASP A 541 12.67 -0.67 39.42
N ASN A 542 12.61 -1.02 38.12
CA ASN A 542 13.74 -1.55 37.35
C ASN A 542 14.28 -0.55 36.29
N LYS A 543 14.10 0.73 36.51
CA LYS A 543 14.70 1.75 35.64
C LYS A 543 16.19 1.87 35.90
N LEU A 544 16.99 1.99 34.83
CA LEU A 544 18.36 2.44 34.97
C LEU A 544 18.37 3.80 35.67
N LYS A 545 19.30 4.03 36.61
CA LYS A 545 19.43 5.30 37.31
C LYS A 545 19.60 6.42 36.28
N ALA A 546 18.85 7.51 36.48
CA ALA A 546 18.85 8.61 35.53
C ALA A 546 20.21 9.34 35.51
N VAL A 547 20.96 9.09 34.46
CA VAL A 547 22.00 9.99 33.97
C VAL A 547 21.39 10.77 32.80
N ARG A 548 21.86 11.97 32.52
CA ARG A 548 21.35 12.78 31.40
C ARG A 548 21.46 11.97 30.09
N ARG A 549 20.31 11.63 29.52
CA ARG A 549 20.23 10.78 28.35
C ARG A 549 20.41 11.61 27.08
N GLN A 550 21.02 10.98 26.08
CA GLN A 550 21.06 11.52 24.73
C GLN A 550 19.68 11.37 24.09
N GLU A 551 19.09 12.45 23.60
CA GLU A 551 17.83 12.38 22.88
C GLU A 551 17.98 11.65 21.56
N ALA A 552 16.98 10.84 21.17
CA ALA A 552 16.98 10.18 19.89
C ALA A 552 16.80 11.20 18.76
N PRO A 553 17.55 11.09 17.65
CA PRO A 553 17.48 12.03 16.53
C PRO A 553 16.08 12.29 15.97
N LEU A 554 15.19 11.32 16.12
CA LEU A 554 13.79 11.42 15.66
C LEU A 554 12.99 12.54 16.34
N GLN A 555 13.35 12.93 17.54
CA GLN A 555 12.64 14.00 18.26
C GLN A 555 12.89 15.39 17.66
N HIS A 556 13.97 15.56 16.90
CA HIS A 556 14.29 16.82 16.24
C HIS A 556 13.70 16.94 14.84
N ILE A 557 13.24 15.83 14.23
CA ILE A 557 12.73 15.81 12.85
C ILE A 557 11.28 16.34 12.76
N GLY A 558 10.53 16.30 13.85
CA GLY A 558 9.13 16.77 13.90
C GLY A 558 8.94 18.29 14.00
N SER A 559 10.00 19.05 14.33
CA SER A 559 9.94 20.51 14.56
C SER A 559 10.56 21.36 13.42
N GLY A 560 11.14 20.72 12.39
CA GLY A 560 11.88 21.42 11.32
C GLY A 560 11.17 21.58 9.97
N GLY A 561 9.86 21.38 9.92
CA GLY A 561 9.07 21.44 8.68
C GLY A 561 8.25 22.72 8.47
N ALA A 562 8.64 23.85 9.07
CA ALA A 562 8.13 25.15 8.68
C ALA A 562 9.29 25.99 8.14
N GLY A 563 9.19 26.34 6.88
CA GLY A 563 10.25 26.98 6.13
C GLY A 563 10.85 28.21 6.79
N GLU A 564 12.14 28.32 6.64
CA GLU A 564 12.79 29.60 6.61
C GLU A 564 13.60 29.71 5.32
N ASP A 565 13.27 30.74 4.57
CA ASP A 565 13.92 31.21 3.38
C ASP A 565 15.43 31.38 3.61
N ARG A 566 16.20 30.93 2.63
CA ARG A 566 17.61 31.31 2.54
C ARG A 566 17.74 32.58 1.68
N PRO A 567 18.65 33.47 2.05
CA PRO A 567 19.05 34.60 1.24
C PRO A 567 19.78 34.17 -0.03
#